data_67656ab7c26831d419149b655ba22050
#
_entry.id   67656ab7c26831d419149b655ba22050
#
_cell.length_a   1.000
_cell.length_b   1.000
_cell.length_c   1.000
_cell.angle_alpha   90.00
_cell.angle_beta   90.00
_cell.angle_gamma   90.00
#
_symmetry.space_group_name_H-M   'P 1'
#
loop_
_entity.id
_entity.type
_entity.pdbx_description
1 polymer ?
#
loop_
_entity_poly.entity_id
_entity_poly.type
_entity_poly.pdbx_seq_one_letter_code
_entity_poly.pdbx_strand_id
1 'polypeptide(L)'
;MKKLLLLLLAPLALVGCKNTDKKEEFHGNDYGAFLGRIDNNVSGFKDYKYVSVELDEYTHTNIERLTNNGTNFLAYLNVGSLENYRDYYDDFESYTFKDYDNWPEERWIDVTNQDWQNLMVELAQGLKNEGAFGVYMDNVDVYSIAKEEEMSYQAFGSAIKSIISRINALGLKVMVNGGAEFFDDMNDANDNVFDSVWGYHQEEVFSLIDDYDDNVFGTQNDEDKAYYQSIASMMKDKGKEVFFLEYTTNETLIKNIENYCNSQEFHYYISNTIELL
;
A
#
# COMPACT_ATOMS: atom_id res chain seq x y z
N MET A 1 -46.92 71.52 13.92
CA MET A 1 -45.50 71.23 14.21
C MET A 1 -45.25 69.78 13.88
N LYS A 2 -44.71 69.50 12.69
CA LYS A 2 -44.37 68.13 12.26
C LYS A 2 -42.92 67.83 12.61
N LYS A 3 -42.71 66.84 13.47
CA LYS A 3 -41.35 66.33 13.80
C LYS A 3 -40.92 65.39 12.69
N LEU A 4 -39.83 65.75 12.02
CA LEU A 4 -39.15 64.94 11.03
C LEU A 4 -38.20 63.96 11.76
N LEU A 5 -38.44 62.68 11.58
CA LEU A 5 -37.59 61.63 12.14
C LEU A 5 -36.55 61.24 11.07
N LEU A 6 -35.28 61.58 11.28
CA LEU A 6 -34.17 61.20 10.41
C LEU A 6 -33.78 59.74 10.78
N LEU A 7 -33.96 58.83 9.86
CA LEU A 7 -33.41 57.48 9.94
C LEU A 7 -31.96 57.49 9.41
N LEU A 8 -31.01 57.30 10.26
CA LEU A 8 -29.62 57.01 9.88
C LEU A 8 -29.52 55.53 9.46
N LEU A 9 -29.32 55.30 8.19
CA LEU A 9 -28.91 54.01 7.62
C LEU A 9 -27.37 53.90 7.75
N ALA A 10 -26.93 53.02 8.67
CA ALA A 10 -25.52 52.61 8.74
C ALA A 10 -25.27 51.53 7.68
N PRO A 11 -24.18 51.65 6.87
CA PRO A 11 -23.85 50.57 5.96
C PRO A 11 -23.27 49.38 6.73
N LEU A 12 -23.92 48.20 6.66
CA LEU A 12 -23.35 46.93 7.07
C LEU A 12 -22.23 46.59 6.11
N ALA A 13 -20.97 46.78 6.53
CA ALA A 13 -19.82 46.22 5.86
C ALA A 13 -19.85 44.70 6.06
N LEU A 14 -20.24 43.97 5.03
CA LEU A 14 -19.98 42.53 4.94
C LEU A 14 -18.48 42.29 4.84
N VAL A 15 -17.85 42.03 5.98
CA VAL A 15 -16.49 41.45 5.99
C VAL A 15 -16.64 40.02 5.50
N GLY A 16 -16.46 39.82 4.20
CA GLY A 16 -16.29 38.50 3.64
C GLY A 16 -14.98 37.92 4.18
N CYS A 17 -15.06 37.00 5.14
CA CYS A 17 -13.97 36.07 5.41
C CYS A 17 -13.66 35.31 4.11
N LYS A 18 -12.61 35.71 3.41
CA LYS A 18 -11.96 34.81 2.47
C LYS A 18 -11.30 33.74 3.32
N ASN A 19 -11.97 32.60 3.50
CA ASN A 19 -11.28 31.36 3.80
C ASN A 19 -10.36 31.09 2.59
N THR A 20 -9.13 31.55 2.70
CA THR A 20 -8.05 30.95 1.91
C THR A 20 -7.73 29.65 2.61
N ASP A 21 -8.46 28.59 2.26
CA ASP A 21 -8.00 27.24 2.47
C ASP A 21 -6.65 27.17 1.73
N LYS A 22 -5.57 27.39 2.48
CA LYS A 22 -4.26 27.02 2.00
C LYS A 22 -4.34 25.51 1.83
N LYS A 23 -4.37 25.02 0.57
CA LYS A 23 -4.13 23.62 0.28
C LYS A 23 -2.82 23.31 1.02
N GLU A 24 -2.84 22.42 2.01
CA GLU A 24 -1.61 21.96 2.63
C GLU A 24 -0.70 21.47 1.52
N GLU A 25 0.56 21.89 1.58
CA GLU A 25 1.56 21.44 0.62
C GLU A 25 1.73 19.95 0.78
N PHE A 26 1.64 19.19 -0.31
CA PHE A 26 1.79 17.73 -0.28
C PHE A 26 3.26 17.39 0.01
N HIS A 27 3.47 16.53 0.98
CA HIS A 27 4.78 15.99 1.34
C HIS A 27 4.70 14.46 1.30
N GLY A 28 5.22 13.85 0.23
CA GLY A 28 5.10 12.42 -0.03
C GLY A 28 5.82 11.51 0.98
N ASN A 29 6.74 12.05 1.78
CA ASN A 29 7.46 11.32 2.82
C ASN A 29 6.66 11.12 4.14
N ASP A 30 5.35 11.17 4.08
CA ASP A 30 4.43 10.90 5.18
C ASP A 30 4.04 9.40 5.30
N TYR A 31 4.69 8.55 4.53
CA TYR A 31 4.56 7.09 4.53
C TYR A 31 5.82 6.43 5.09
N GLY A 32 5.66 5.32 5.82
CA GLY A 32 6.74 4.46 6.31
C GLY A 32 6.40 2.99 6.12
N ALA A 33 7.37 2.18 5.66
CA ALA A 33 7.28 0.73 5.57
C ALA A 33 8.15 0.09 6.66
N PHE A 34 7.52 -0.63 7.59
CA PHE A 34 8.14 -1.25 8.75
C PHE A 34 7.63 -2.68 8.88
N LEU A 35 7.97 -3.52 7.89
CA LEU A 35 7.49 -4.90 7.78
C LEU A 35 8.38 -5.89 8.51
N GLY A 36 9.63 -5.48 8.83
CA GLY A 36 10.52 -6.26 9.66
C GLY A 36 10.12 -6.24 11.13
N ARG A 37 10.83 -7.03 11.93
CA ARG A 37 10.61 -7.07 13.38
C ARG A 37 11.04 -5.76 14.01
N ILE A 38 10.09 -5.04 14.60
CA ILE A 38 10.35 -3.79 15.30
C ILE A 38 10.31 -4.05 16.80
N ASP A 39 11.32 -3.56 17.51
CA ASP A 39 11.22 -3.38 18.95
C ASP A 39 9.96 -2.58 19.27
N ASN A 40 9.27 -2.92 20.36
CA ASN A 40 7.99 -2.37 20.83
C ASN A 40 7.92 -0.83 20.93
N ASN A 41 8.74 -0.08 20.19
CA ASN A 41 8.78 1.38 20.18
C ASN A 41 8.09 1.98 18.96
N VAL A 42 6.77 2.05 19.02
CA VAL A 42 5.94 2.70 18.00
C VAL A 42 5.93 4.23 18.06
N SER A 43 6.76 4.83 18.93
CA SER A 43 6.74 6.29 19.14
C SER A 43 7.20 7.10 17.93
N GLY A 44 8.02 6.52 17.04
CA GLY A 44 8.46 7.15 15.79
C GLY A 44 7.37 7.23 14.73
N PHE A 45 6.35 6.39 14.82
CA PHE A 45 5.31 6.32 13.78
C PHE A 45 4.36 7.52 13.75
N LYS A 46 4.32 8.32 14.82
CA LYS A 46 3.52 9.57 14.89
C LYS A 46 3.90 10.60 13.82
N ASP A 47 5.09 10.48 13.24
CA ASP A 47 5.60 11.39 12.23
C ASP A 47 5.12 11.00 10.81
N TYR A 48 4.45 9.83 10.70
CA TYR A 48 3.88 9.31 9.46
C TYR A 48 2.35 9.37 9.49
N LYS A 49 1.77 9.68 8.35
CA LYS A 49 0.32 9.60 8.12
C LYS A 49 -0.14 8.17 7.89
N TYR A 50 0.68 7.40 7.17
CA TYR A 50 0.47 6.00 6.87
C TYR A 50 1.71 5.18 7.22
N VAL A 51 1.51 4.00 7.78
CA VAL A 51 2.58 3.02 8.00
C VAL A 51 2.12 1.63 7.60
N SER A 52 2.99 0.87 6.93
CA SER A 52 2.81 -0.58 6.70
C SER A 52 3.58 -1.34 7.77
N VAL A 53 2.92 -2.28 8.43
CA VAL A 53 3.47 -3.04 9.57
C VAL A 53 3.03 -4.49 9.55
N GLU A 54 3.92 -5.41 10.01
CA GLU A 54 3.54 -6.79 10.34
C GLU A 54 3.02 -6.83 11.78
N LEU A 55 1.71 -7.09 11.95
CA LEU A 55 1.06 -6.99 13.27
C LEU A 55 1.38 -8.13 14.21
N ASP A 56 1.76 -9.31 13.71
CA ASP A 56 2.08 -10.48 14.53
C ASP A 56 3.26 -10.21 15.49
N GLU A 57 4.08 -9.19 15.17
CA GLU A 57 5.21 -8.76 15.98
C GLU A 57 4.85 -7.73 17.07
N TYR A 58 3.57 -7.29 17.12
CA TYR A 58 3.14 -6.23 18.03
C TYR A 58 2.28 -6.75 19.17
N THR A 59 2.48 -6.20 20.35
CA THR A 59 1.54 -6.40 21.46
C THR A 59 0.28 -5.58 21.25
N HIS A 60 -0.85 -6.04 21.78
CA HIS A 60 -2.10 -5.28 21.77
C HIS A 60 -1.95 -3.82 22.26
N THR A 61 -1.14 -3.60 23.31
CA THR A 61 -0.83 -2.25 23.83
C THR A 61 -0.12 -1.38 22.78
N ASN A 62 0.74 -1.95 21.95
CA ASN A 62 1.43 -1.20 20.90
C ASN A 62 0.49 -0.87 19.75
N ILE A 63 -0.39 -1.79 19.39
CA ILE A 63 -1.45 -1.56 18.38
C ILE A 63 -2.37 -0.41 18.85
N GLU A 64 -2.80 -0.41 20.11
CA GLU A 64 -3.56 0.71 20.68
C GLU A 64 -2.80 2.04 20.60
N ARG A 65 -1.49 2.03 20.80
CA ARG A 65 -0.67 3.26 20.67
C ARG A 65 -0.60 3.75 19.23
N LEU A 66 -0.46 2.86 18.25
CA LEU A 66 -0.51 3.20 16.82
C LEU A 66 -1.82 3.91 16.49
N THR A 67 -2.93 3.31 16.86
CA THR A 67 -4.28 3.86 16.63
C THR A 67 -4.50 5.21 17.29
N ASN A 68 -4.03 5.37 18.54
CA ASN A 68 -4.21 6.59 19.33
C ASN A 68 -3.29 7.74 18.88
N ASN A 69 -2.22 7.47 18.15
CA ASN A 69 -1.33 8.51 17.61
C ASN A 69 -1.88 9.21 16.37
N GLY A 70 -2.99 8.73 15.83
CA GLY A 70 -3.59 9.29 14.60
C GLY A 70 -2.91 8.81 13.32
N THR A 71 -1.95 7.89 13.40
CA THR A 71 -1.34 7.22 12.25
C THR A 71 -2.28 6.14 11.72
N ASN A 72 -2.47 6.09 10.41
CA ASN A 72 -3.22 5.03 9.77
C ASN A 72 -2.29 3.86 9.48
N PHE A 73 -2.49 2.73 10.13
CA PHE A 73 -1.66 1.57 9.84
C PHE A 73 -2.33 0.58 8.89
N LEU A 74 -1.53 0.10 7.95
CA LEU A 74 -1.86 -0.89 6.94
C LEU A 74 -1.17 -2.19 7.39
N ALA A 75 -1.97 -3.17 7.77
CA ALA A 75 -1.45 -4.42 8.28
C ALA A 75 -1.05 -5.34 7.13
N TYR A 76 0.14 -5.92 7.21
CA TYR A 76 0.65 -6.87 6.23
C TYR A 76 -0.26 -8.10 6.12
N LEU A 77 -0.50 -8.52 4.88
CA LEU A 77 -1.26 -9.73 4.56
C LEU A 77 -0.73 -10.32 3.25
N ASN A 78 0.03 -11.39 3.36
CA ASN A 78 0.55 -12.09 2.20
C ASN A 78 -0.54 -12.97 1.56
N VAL A 79 -0.95 -12.62 0.34
CA VAL A 79 -2.04 -13.33 -0.34
C VAL A 79 -1.57 -14.22 -1.48
N GLY A 80 -0.39 -13.96 -2.03
CA GLY A 80 0.13 -14.66 -3.21
C GLY A 80 1.16 -15.72 -2.90
N SER A 81 1.74 -15.73 -1.71
CA SER A 81 2.69 -16.75 -1.29
C SER A 81 2.35 -17.32 0.10
N LEU A 82 2.89 -18.47 0.41
CA LEU A 82 2.77 -19.15 1.69
C LEU A 82 4.12 -19.14 2.40
N GLU A 83 4.17 -18.47 3.55
CA GLU A 83 5.33 -18.34 4.43
C GLU A 83 5.40 -19.54 5.39
N ASN A 84 6.55 -20.20 5.47
CA ASN A 84 6.70 -21.48 6.21
C ASN A 84 6.62 -21.36 7.73
N TYR A 85 6.64 -20.15 8.27
CA TYR A 85 6.52 -19.88 9.70
C TYR A 85 5.09 -19.55 10.16
N ARG A 86 4.13 -19.48 9.24
CA ARG A 86 2.72 -19.23 9.60
C ARG A 86 2.07 -20.47 10.19
N ASP A 87 1.25 -20.29 11.21
CA ASP A 87 0.54 -21.37 11.90
C ASP A 87 -0.33 -22.23 10.98
N TYR A 88 -0.76 -21.70 9.85
CA TYR A 88 -1.58 -22.38 8.84
C TYR A 88 -0.77 -23.03 7.72
N TYR A 89 0.57 -23.06 7.80
CA TYR A 89 1.44 -23.58 6.74
C TYR A 89 1.08 -25.01 6.34
N ASP A 90 0.98 -25.92 7.32
CA ASP A 90 0.74 -27.35 7.08
C ASP A 90 -0.60 -27.63 6.39
N ASP A 91 -1.59 -26.73 6.55
CA ASP A 91 -2.91 -26.87 5.93
C ASP A 91 -2.88 -26.50 4.44
N PHE A 92 -1.92 -25.69 4.01
CA PHE A 92 -1.87 -25.13 2.66
C PHE A 92 -0.61 -25.45 1.86
N GLU A 93 0.42 -26.08 2.43
CA GLU A 93 1.67 -26.43 1.73
C GLU A 93 1.43 -27.19 0.43
N SER A 94 0.45 -28.08 0.41
CA SER A 94 0.11 -28.90 -0.77
C SER A 94 -0.48 -28.09 -1.96
N TYR A 95 -0.85 -26.84 -1.75
CA TYR A 95 -1.36 -25.93 -2.77
C TYR A 95 -0.29 -24.96 -3.30
N THR A 96 0.96 -25.07 -2.81
CA THR A 96 2.07 -24.30 -3.39
C THR A 96 2.53 -24.93 -4.69
N PHE A 97 3.01 -24.09 -5.65
CA PHE A 97 3.37 -24.56 -6.98
C PHE A 97 4.79 -24.17 -7.45
N LYS A 98 5.40 -23.17 -6.82
CA LYS A 98 6.74 -22.68 -7.17
C LYS A 98 7.44 -22.12 -5.93
N ASP A 99 8.74 -22.33 -5.81
CA ASP A 99 9.57 -21.69 -4.79
C ASP A 99 9.70 -20.18 -5.09
N TYR A 100 9.82 -19.38 -4.06
CA TYR A 100 10.08 -17.95 -4.19
C TYR A 100 11.61 -17.72 -4.30
N ASP A 101 12.07 -17.02 -5.32
CA ASP A 101 13.50 -16.97 -5.67
C ASP A 101 14.34 -16.27 -4.58
N ASN A 102 13.88 -15.17 -4.02
CA ASN A 102 14.65 -14.33 -3.08
C ASN A 102 14.27 -14.54 -1.61
N TRP A 103 13.18 -15.26 -1.35
CA TRP A 103 12.67 -15.52 0.00
C TRP A 103 12.48 -17.02 0.22
N PRO A 104 13.51 -17.73 0.71
CA PRO A 104 13.49 -19.19 0.84
C PRO A 104 12.43 -19.72 1.83
N GLU A 105 11.90 -18.84 2.67
CA GLU A 105 10.80 -19.14 3.58
C GLU A 105 9.43 -19.15 2.89
N GLU A 106 9.34 -18.68 1.64
CA GLU A 106 8.08 -18.48 0.92
C GLU A 106 7.96 -19.39 -0.31
N ARG A 107 6.74 -19.70 -0.66
CA ARG A 107 6.37 -20.42 -1.88
C ARG A 107 5.12 -19.81 -2.49
N TRP A 108 5.13 -19.62 -3.81
CA TRP A 108 3.95 -19.18 -4.55
C TRP A 108 2.80 -20.18 -4.39
N ILE A 109 1.59 -19.67 -4.06
CA ILE A 109 0.43 -20.50 -3.75
C ILE A 109 -0.68 -20.35 -4.78
N ASP A 110 -1.43 -21.44 -5.02
CA ASP A 110 -2.63 -21.43 -5.86
C ASP A 110 -3.77 -20.66 -5.17
N VAL A 111 -3.85 -19.37 -5.45
CA VAL A 111 -4.89 -18.48 -4.91
C VAL A 111 -6.30 -18.80 -5.40
N THR A 112 -6.46 -19.72 -6.38
CA THR A 112 -7.77 -20.18 -6.84
C THR A 112 -8.43 -21.11 -5.82
N ASN A 113 -7.65 -21.66 -4.86
CA ASN A 113 -8.17 -22.45 -3.76
C ASN A 113 -9.14 -21.62 -2.91
N GLN A 114 -10.38 -22.11 -2.76
CA GLN A 114 -11.42 -21.38 -2.04
C GLN A 114 -11.16 -21.29 -0.53
N ASP A 115 -10.52 -22.31 0.05
CA ASP A 115 -10.21 -22.29 1.49
C ASP A 115 -9.09 -21.29 1.78
N TRP A 116 -8.10 -21.16 0.87
CA TRP A 116 -7.10 -20.08 0.93
C TRP A 116 -7.75 -18.69 0.88
N GLN A 117 -8.64 -18.46 -0.10
CA GLN A 117 -9.36 -17.18 -0.17
C GLN A 117 -10.18 -16.89 1.09
N ASN A 118 -10.79 -17.92 1.68
CA ASN A 118 -11.55 -17.78 2.92
C ASN A 118 -10.65 -17.43 4.10
N LEU A 119 -9.49 -18.08 4.21
CA LEU A 119 -8.49 -17.78 5.22
C LEU A 119 -8.00 -16.32 5.13
N MET A 120 -7.66 -15.83 3.92
CA MET A 120 -7.20 -14.45 3.73
C MET A 120 -8.24 -13.43 4.23
N VAL A 121 -9.52 -13.68 3.98
CA VAL A 121 -10.61 -12.81 4.46
C VAL A 121 -10.81 -12.93 5.97
N GLU A 122 -10.63 -14.10 6.55
CA GLU A 122 -10.69 -14.32 8.00
C GLU A 122 -9.55 -13.60 8.72
N LEU A 123 -8.31 -13.72 8.21
CA LEU A 123 -7.16 -12.98 8.73
C LEU A 123 -7.39 -11.46 8.64
N ALA A 124 -7.87 -10.96 7.50
CA ALA A 124 -8.20 -9.55 7.35
C ALA A 124 -9.28 -9.09 8.35
N GLN A 125 -10.27 -9.94 8.68
CA GLN A 125 -11.24 -9.61 9.74
C GLN A 125 -10.56 -9.55 11.12
N GLY A 126 -9.57 -10.40 11.38
CA GLY A 126 -8.72 -10.34 12.59
C GLY A 126 -8.00 -8.99 12.67
N LEU A 127 -7.28 -8.61 11.62
CA LEU A 127 -6.57 -7.32 11.53
C LEU A 127 -7.50 -6.12 11.74
N LYS A 128 -8.72 -6.18 11.19
CA LYS A 128 -9.73 -5.15 11.44
C LYS A 128 -10.12 -5.07 12.92
N ASN A 129 -10.27 -6.21 13.58
CA ASN A 129 -10.63 -6.26 15.01
C ASN A 129 -9.53 -5.67 15.89
N GLU A 130 -8.26 -5.77 15.46
CA GLU A 130 -7.12 -5.11 16.09
C GLU A 130 -7.06 -3.60 15.78
N GLY A 131 -7.91 -3.09 14.90
CA GLY A 131 -8.03 -1.66 14.62
C GLY A 131 -7.26 -1.20 13.38
N ALA A 132 -6.84 -2.11 12.49
CA ALA A 132 -6.19 -1.75 11.23
C ALA A 132 -7.06 -0.78 10.41
N PHE A 133 -6.44 0.26 9.87
CA PHE A 133 -7.05 1.15 8.88
C PHE A 133 -7.29 0.42 7.55
N GLY A 134 -6.36 -0.46 7.19
CA GLY A 134 -6.41 -1.26 5.98
C GLY A 134 -5.42 -2.41 6.01
N VAL A 135 -5.31 -3.08 4.89
CA VAL A 135 -4.32 -4.13 4.66
C VAL A 135 -3.28 -3.65 3.63
N TYR A 136 -2.03 -4.04 3.87
CA TYR A 136 -0.96 -4.08 2.88
C TYR A 136 -0.98 -5.49 2.30
N MET A 137 -1.62 -5.62 1.13
CA MET A 137 -1.87 -6.89 0.46
C MET A 137 -0.70 -7.22 -0.45
N ASP A 138 0.10 -8.19 -0.04
CA ASP A 138 1.36 -8.51 -0.69
C ASP A 138 1.25 -9.68 -1.68
N ASN A 139 2.24 -9.75 -2.59
CA ASN A 139 2.44 -10.84 -3.55
C ASN A 139 1.29 -11.04 -4.58
N VAL A 140 0.64 -9.95 -5.00
CA VAL A 140 -0.34 -10.01 -6.10
C VAL A 140 0.35 -10.37 -7.43
N ASP A 141 1.68 -10.29 -7.49
CA ASP A 141 2.50 -10.79 -8.60
C ASP A 141 2.37 -12.29 -8.86
N VAL A 142 1.75 -13.05 -7.95
CA VAL A 142 1.32 -14.44 -8.19
C VAL A 142 0.50 -14.58 -9.49
N TYR A 143 -0.15 -13.50 -9.95
CA TYR A 143 -0.84 -13.43 -11.25
C TYR A 143 0.11 -13.63 -12.42
N SER A 144 1.22 -12.88 -12.44
CA SER A 144 2.25 -12.96 -13.47
C SER A 144 3.01 -14.28 -13.39
N ILE A 145 3.32 -14.74 -12.18
CA ILE A 145 3.95 -16.04 -11.95
C ILE A 145 3.09 -17.18 -12.47
N ALA A 146 1.78 -17.16 -12.24
CA ALA A 146 0.87 -18.18 -12.80
C ALA A 146 0.84 -18.16 -14.33
N LYS A 147 1.00 -16.99 -14.95
CA LYS A 147 1.08 -16.84 -16.40
C LYS A 147 2.39 -17.40 -16.95
N GLU A 148 3.53 -17.16 -16.28
CA GLU A 148 4.83 -17.73 -16.61
C GLU A 148 4.85 -19.26 -16.50
N GLU A 149 4.18 -19.82 -15.48
CA GLU A 149 4.06 -21.26 -15.26
C GLU A 149 2.94 -21.90 -16.11
N GLU A 150 2.44 -21.21 -17.13
CA GLU A 150 1.39 -21.68 -18.05
C GLU A 150 0.09 -22.13 -17.33
N MET A 151 -0.17 -21.61 -16.11
CA MET A 151 -1.39 -21.86 -15.37
C MET A 151 -2.55 -20.98 -15.88
N SER A 152 -3.76 -21.22 -15.39
CA SER A 152 -4.92 -20.38 -15.74
C SER A 152 -4.86 -19.02 -15.02
N TYR A 153 -3.99 -18.11 -15.46
CA TYR A 153 -3.83 -16.78 -14.85
C TYR A 153 -5.15 -15.98 -14.77
N GLN A 154 -6.11 -16.22 -15.67
CA GLN A 154 -7.45 -15.61 -15.59
C GLN A 154 -8.22 -16.09 -14.34
N ALA A 155 -8.03 -17.36 -13.94
CA ALA A 155 -8.61 -17.88 -12.70
C ALA A 155 -7.93 -17.24 -11.49
N PHE A 156 -6.60 -17.06 -11.52
CA PHE A 156 -5.86 -16.33 -10.50
C PHE A 156 -6.34 -14.86 -10.39
N GLY A 157 -6.49 -14.17 -11.50
CA GLY A 157 -7.05 -12.83 -11.53
C GLY A 157 -8.46 -12.75 -10.93
N SER A 158 -9.30 -13.73 -11.20
CA SER A 158 -10.64 -13.80 -10.61
C SER A 158 -10.60 -14.04 -9.11
N ALA A 159 -9.67 -14.87 -8.62
CA ALA A 159 -9.46 -15.14 -7.20
C ALA A 159 -8.94 -13.89 -6.46
N ILE A 160 -7.93 -13.23 -7.03
CA ILE A 160 -7.37 -11.97 -6.48
C ILE A 160 -8.48 -10.91 -6.36
N LYS A 161 -9.28 -10.71 -7.40
CA LYS A 161 -10.43 -9.79 -7.35
C LYS A 161 -11.44 -10.16 -6.27
N SER A 162 -11.70 -11.46 -6.08
CA SER A 162 -12.58 -11.96 -5.02
C SER A 162 -12.04 -11.60 -3.63
N ILE A 163 -10.74 -11.83 -3.38
CA ILE A 163 -10.08 -11.50 -2.12
C ILE A 163 -10.16 -9.98 -1.87
N ILE A 164 -9.72 -9.15 -2.82
CA ILE A 164 -9.76 -7.69 -2.72
C ILE A 164 -11.17 -7.19 -2.39
N SER A 165 -12.17 -7.63 -3.15
CA SER A 165 -13.56 -7.20 -2.96
C SER A 165 -14.13 -7.60 -1.60
N ARG A 166 -13.85 -8.83 -1.15
CA ARG A 166 -14.30 -9.33 0.15
C ARG A 166 -13.64 -8.59 1.32
N ILE A 167 -12.33 -8.30 1.24
CA ILE A 167 -11.62 -7.52 2.26
C ILE A 167 -12.15 -6.08 2.28
N ASN A 168 -12.33 -5.45 1.12
CA ASN A 168 -12.92 -4.11 1.05
C ASN A 168 -14.35 -4.08 1.64
N ALA A 169 -15.14 -5.13 1.43
CA ALA A 169 -16.49 -5.25 2.01
C ALA A 169 -16.50 -5.35 3.55
N LEU A 170 -15.38 -5.72 4.18
CA LEU A 170 -15.20 -5.61 5.63
C LEU A 170 -15.09 -4.15 6.09
N GLY A 171 -14.84 -3.21 5.18
CA GLY A 171 -14.63 -1.79 5.46
C GLY A 171 -13.15 -1.43 5.67
N LEU A 172 -12.22 -2.35 5.41
CA LEU A 172 -10.78 -2.08 5.37
C LEU A 172 -10.38 -1.40 4.05
N LYS A 173 -9.39 -0.54 4.10
CA LYS A 173 -8.72 -0.05 2.90
C LYS A 173 -7.80 -1.14 2.36
N VAL A 174 -7.84 -1.39 1.06
CA VAL A 174 -6.96 -2.37 0.42
C VAL A 174 -5.88 -1.62 -0.34
N MET A 175 -4.65 -1.67 0.16
CA MET A 175 -3.46 -1.25 -0.55
C MET A 175 -2.79 -2.52 -1.09
N VAL A 176 -2.56 -2.54 -2.39
CA VAL A 176 -1.94 -3.70 -3.06
C VAL A 176 -0.49 -3.40 -3.35
N ASN A 177 0.41 -4.30 -2.93
CA ASN A 177 1.83 -4.27 -3.28
C ASN A 177 2.09 -5.10 -4.54
N GLY A 178 2.81 -4.51 -5.50
CA GLY A 178 3.07 -5.16 -6.78
C GLY A 178 1.83 -5.38 -7.63
N GLY A 179 1.85 -6.44 -8.44
CA GLY A 179 0.75 -6.80 -9.33
C GLY A 179 0.60 -5.83 -10.52
N ALA A 180 1.68 -5.25 -11.00
CA ALA A 180 1.66 -4.28 -12.10
C ALA A 180 0.98 -4.86 -13.35
N GLU A 181 1.34 -6.09 -13.76
CA GLU A 181 0.73 -6.75 -14.92
C GLU A 181 -0.76 -7.08 -14.68
N PHE A 182 -1.13 -7.47 -13.45
CA PHE A 182 -2.53 -7.67 -13.10
C PHE A 182 -3.35 -6.39 -13.29
N PHE A 183 -2.87 -5.26 -12.83
CA PHE A 183 -3.58 -4.00 -12.97
C PHE A 183 -3.61 -3.47 -14.40
N ASP A 184 -2.57 -3.74 -15.19
CA ASP A 184 -2.54 -3.40 -16.63
C ASP A 184 -3.61 -4.19 -17.40
N ASP A 185 -3.64 -5.51 -17.21
CA ASP A 185 -4.66 -6.38 -17.83
C ASP A 185 -6.09 -6.00 -17.36
N MET A 186 -6.28 -5.65 -16.08
CA MET A 186 -7.58 -5.20 -15.56
C MET A 186 -7.98 -3.83 -16.12
N ASN A 187 -7.03 -2.94 -16.36
CA ASN A 187 -7.30 -1.64 -16.98
C ASN A 187 -7.73 -1.82 -18.45
N ASP A 188 -7.03 -2.65 -19.19
CA ASP A 188 -7.36 -2.96 -20.59
C ASP A 188 -8.74 -3.62 -20.73
N ALA A 189 -9.11 -4.46 -19.76
CA ALA A 189 -10.42 -5.07 -19.65
C ALA A 189 -11.52 -4.10 -19.16
N ASN A 190 -11.17 -2.89 -18.74
CA ASN A 190 -12.05 -1.94 -18.06
C ASN A 190 -12.80 -2.59 -16.86
N ASP A 191 -12.05 -3.35 -16.07
CA ASP A 191 -12.57 -4.11 -14.93
C ASP A 191 -12.92 -3.19 -13.74
N ASN A 192 -13.86 -3.63 -12.92
CA ASN A 192 -14.32 -2.89 -11.75
C ASN A 192 -13.52 -3.16 -10.46
N VAL A 193 -12.42 -3.92 -10.52
CA VAL A 193 -11.58 -4.20 -9.35
C VAL A 193 -11.07 -2.91 -8.68
N PHE A 194 -10.87 -1.88 -9.50
CA PHE A 194 -10.44 -0.57 -9.01
C PHE A 194 -11.40 0.05 -8.00
N ASP A 195 -12.69 -0.26 -8.03
CA ASP A 195 -13.66 0.24 -7.04
C ASP A 195 -13.38 -0.27 -5.62
N SER A 196 -12.71 -1.42 -5.50
CA SER A 196 -12.37 -2.07 -4.23
C SER A 196 -10.93 -1.83 -3.77
N VAL A 197 -10.06 -1.30 -4.63
CA VAL A 197 -8.67 -0.91 -4.31
C VAL A 197 -8.67 0.52 -3.81
N TRP A 198 -8.03 0.75 -2.67
CA TRP A 198 -7.79 2.09 -2.13
C TRP A 198 -6.44 2.65 -2.54
N GLY A 199 -5.38 1.85 -2.49
CA GLY A 199 -4.02 2.25 -2.78
C GLY A 199 -3.25 1.22 -3.59
N TYR A 200 -2.26 1.69 -4.31
CA TYR A 200 -1.28 0.92 -5.05
C TYR A 200 0.10 1.21 -4.49
N HIS A 201 0.82 0.18 -4.17
CA HIS A 201 2.19 0.25 -3.69
C HIS A 201 3.10 -0.46 -4.68
N GLN A 202 4.24 0.15 -5.00
CA GLN A 202 5.24 -0.42 -5.88
C GLN A 202 6.62 -0.25 -5.28
N GLU A 203 7.38 -1.32 -5.27
CA GLU A 203 8.78 -1.33 -4.90
C GLU A 203 9.68 -1.19 -6.11
N GLU A 204 10.91 -0.70 -5.89
CA GLU A 204 11.99 -0.70 -6.89
C GLU A 204 11.64 0.00 -8.22
N VAL A 205 10.93 1.12 -8.15
CA VAL A 205 10.62 1.90 -9.37
C VAL A 205 11.86 2.63 -9.89
N PHE A 206 12.68 3.15 -8.99
CA PHE A 206 13.93 3.87 -9.30
C PHE A 206 15.17 3.11 -8.87
N SER A 207 15.08 2.41 -7.76
CA SER A 207 16.14 1.57 -7.21
C SER A 207 15.99 0.13 -7.70
N LEU A 208 17.00 -0.67 -7.45
CA LEU A 208 17.00 -2.12 -7.67
C LEU A 208 17.77 -2.77 -6.51
N ILE A 209 17.29 -3.89 -6.00
CA ILE A 209 18.04 -4.71 -5.06
C ILE A 209 18.90 -5.66 -5.87
N ASP A 210 20.22 -5.37 -5.93
CA ASP A 210 21.20 -6.19 -6.66
C ASP A 210 21.63 -7.42 -5.86
N ASP A 211 21.63 -7.30 -4.52
CA ASP A 211 21.96 -8.41 -3.61
C ASP A 211 21.16 -8.26 -2.31
N TYR A 212 20.31 -9.25 -2.05
CA TYR A 212 19.41 -9.26 -0.89
C TYR A 212 20.18 -9.58 0.41
N ASP A 213 21.21 -10.44 0.35
CA ASP A 213 21.96 -10.86 1.54
C ASP A 213 22.86 -9.72 2.09
N ASP A 214 23.46 -8.94 1.18
CA ASP A 214 24.42 -7.90 1.51
C ASP A 214 23.84 -6.47 1.46
N ASN A 215 22.53 -6.28 1.22
CA ASN A 215 21.87 -4.97 1.04
C ASN A 215 22.58 -4.12 -0.03
N VAL A 216 22.89 -4.71 -1.19
CA VAL A 216 23.47 -3.99 -2.32
C VAL A 216 22.37 -3.44 -3.21
N PHE A 217 22.37 -2.12 -3.40
CA PHE A 217 21.34 -1.44 -4.14
C PHE A 217 21.88 -0.79 -5.40
N GLY A 218 21.22 -1.02 -6.51
CA GLY A 218 21.46 -0.44 -7.81
C GLY A 218 20.43 0.59 -8.23
N THR A 219 20.31 0.74 -9.53
CA THR A 219 19.34 1.64 -10.16
C THR A 219 18.52 0.86 -11.16
N GLN A 220 17.21 0.99 -11.11
CA GLN A 220 16.29 0.34 -12.04
C GLN A 220 16.58 0.75 -13.48
N ASN A 221 16.45 -0.19 -14.42
CA ASN A 221 16.57 0.10 -15.84
C ASN A 221 15.45 1.03 -16.34
N ASP A 222 15.67 1.72 -17.45
CA ASP A 222 14.74 2.75 -17.92
C ASP A 222 13.41 2.17 -18.44
N GLU A 223 13.38 0.90 -18.90
CA GLU A 223 12.18 0.24 -19.42
C GLU A 223 11.22 -0.12 -18.27
N ASP A 224 11.71 -0.84 -17.28
CA ASP A 224 10.91 -1.24 -16.11
C ASP A 224 10.50 -0.03 -15.28
N LYS A 225 11.40 0.94 -15.09
CA LYS A 225 11.07 2.20 -14.44
C LYS A 225 9.90 2.91 -15.15
N ALA A 226 9.96 3.04 -16.48
CA ALA A 226 8.90 3.69 -17.25
C ALA A 226 7.58 2.90 -17.17
N TYR A 227 7.66 1.56 -17.15
CA TYR A 227 6.49 0.70 -16.99
C TYR A 227 5.82 0.91 -15.63
N TYR A 228 6.55 0.76 -14.52
CA TYR A 228 6.00 0.98 -13.18
C TYR A 228 5.46 2.40 -12.98
N GLN A 229 6.13 3.41 -13.51
CA GLN A 229 5.63 4.78 -13.50
C GLN A 229 4.31 4.94 -14.27
N SER A 230 4.13 4.19 -15.37
CA SER A 230 2.89 4.22 -16.14
C SER A 230 1.71 3.61 -15.36
N ILE A 231 1.94 2.49 -14.67
CA ILE A 231 0.93 1.86 -13.81
C ILE A 231 0.59 2.79 -12.63
N ALA A 232 1.59 3.36 -11.97
CA ALA A 232 1.39 4.31 -10.88
C ALA A 232 0.55 5.52 -11.31
N SER A 233 0.84 6.08 -12.50
CA SER A 233 0.07 7.19 -13.07
C SER A 233 -1.38 6.78 -13.39
N MET A 234 -1.57 5.60 -13.98
CA MET A 234 -2.90 5.04 -14.24
C MET A 234 -3.69 4.86 -12.95
N MET A 235 -3.08 4.36 -11.89
CA MET A 235 -3.72 4.21 -10.58
C MET A 235 -4.11 5.57 -9.98
N LYS A 236 -3.25 6.58 -10.10
CA LYS A 236 -3.55 7.96 -9.68
C LYS A 236 -4.72 8.55 -10.45
N ASP A 237 -4.77 8.35 -11.77
CA ASP A 237 -5.88 8.82 -12.62
C ASP A 237 -7.22 8.16 -12.26
N LYS A 238 -7.17 6.92 -11.73
CA LYS A 238 -8.34 6.23 -11.15
C LYS A 238 -8.68 6.69 -9.72
N GLY A 239 -7.96 7.70 -9.20
CA GLY A 239 -8.20 8.27 -7.87
C GLY A 239 -7.71 7.39 -6.72
N LYS A 240 -6.68 6.58 -6.95
CA LYS A 240 -6.07 5.76 -5.91
C LYS A 240 -4.90 6.50 -5.26
N GLU A 241 -4.64 6.21 -3.99
CA GLU A 241 -3.39 6.61 -3.36
C GLU A 241 -2.26 5.77 -3.95
N VAL A 242 -1.09 6.40 -4.16
CA VAL A 242 0.07 5.72 -4.74
C VAL A 242 1.24 5.83 -3.78
N PHE A 243 1.93 4.70 -3.58
CA PHE A 243 3.02 4.57 -2.64
C PHE A 243 4.22 3.92 -3.33
N PHE A 244 5.41 4.46 -3.10
CA PHE A 244 6.66 3.86 -3.54
C PHE A 244 7.52 3.45 -2.35
N LEU A 245 8.12 2.27 -2.44
CA LEU A 245 9.17 1.81 -1.55
C LEU A 245 10.46 1.64 -2.36
N GLU A 246 11.49 2.34 -1.95
CA GLU A 246 12.76 2.38 -2.67
C GLU A 246 13.91 2.02 -1.74
N TYR A 247 14.92 1.37 -2.29
CA TYR A 247 16.07 0.91 -1.52
C TYR A 247 17.34 1.55 -2.04
N THR A 248 17.88 2.53 -1.32
CA THR A 248 19.10 3.21 -1.77
C THR A 248 19.72 4.09 -0.69
N THR A 249 21.05 4.24 -0.78
CA THR A 249 21.83 5.25 -0.04
C THR A 249 22.43 6.31 -0.97
N ASN A 250 22.15 6.23 -2.28
CA ASN A 250 22.67 7.18 -3.26
C ASN A 250 21.91 8.51 -3.21
N GLU A 251 22.54 9.56 -2.72
CA GLU A 251 21.93 10.90 -2.55
C GLU A 251 21.33 11.48 -3.83
N THR A 252 21.88 11.16 -5.00
CA THR A 252 21.34 11.64 -6.28
C THR A 252 20.05 10.91 -6.61
N LEU A 253 20.01 9.59 -6.40
CA LEU A 253 18.83 8.79 -6.64
C LEU A 253 17.70 9.17 -5.64
N ILE A 254 18.04 9.36 -4.36
CA ILE A 254 17.12 9.86 -3.33
C ILE A 254 16.42 11.14 -3.82
N LYS A 255 17.18 12.15 -4.24
CA LYS A 255 16.61 13.41 -4.73
C LYS A 255 15.72 13.24 -5.97
N ASN A 256 16.06 12.30 -6.85
CA ASN A 256 15.24 12.02 -8.02
C ASN A 256 13.89 11.40 -7.62
N ILE A 257 13.90 10.44 -6.69
CA ILE A 257 12.71 9.82 -6.13
C ILE A 257 11.82 10.88 -5.46
N GLU A 258 12.38 11.66 -4.53
CA GLU A 258 11.69 12.74 -3.83
C GLU A 258 11.02 13.73 -4.78
N ASN A 259 11.78 14.21 -5.76
CA ASN A 259 11.27 15.18 -6.74
C ASN A 259 10.14 14.58 -7.57
N TYR A 260 10.29 13.35 -8.03
CA TYR A 260 9.27 12.68 -8.83
C TYR A 260 8.00 12.45 -8.00
N CYS A 261 8.12 11.81 -6.86
CA CYS A 261 6.97 11.47 -6.01
C CYS A 261 6.22 12.73 -5.56
N ASN A 262 6.93 13.77 -5.12
CA ASN A 262 6.29 15.04 -4.75
C ASN A 262 5.60 15.73 -5.96
N SER A 263 6.16 15.64 -7.16
CA SER A 263 5.56 16.23 -8.37
C SER A 263 4.28 15.51 -8.82
N GLN A 264 4.17 14.20 -8.52
CA GLN A 264 3.03 13.36 -8.87
C GLN A 264 2.01 13.24 -7.71
N GLU A 265 2.31 13.82 -6.55
CA GLU A 265 1.56 13.63 -5.31
C GLU A 265 1.48 12.12 -4.93
N PHE A 266 2.63 11.41 -4.99
CA PHE A 266 2.79 10.02 -4.54
C PHE A 266 3.48 9.99 -3.18
N HIS A 267 3.04 9.09 -2.32
CA HIS A 267 3.72 8.78 -1.07
C HIS A 267 4.98 7.96 -1.34
N TYR A 268 6.00 8.10 -0.50
CA TYR A 268 7.21 7.30 -0.67
C TYR A 268 7.91 7.03 0.67
N TYR A 269 8.60 5.91 0.72
CA TYR A 269 9.56 5.57 1.76
C TYR A 269 10.86 5.11 1.09
N ILE A 270 12.01 5.58 1.59
CA ILE A 270 13.32 5.21 1.09
C ILE A 270 14.08 4.53 2.22
N SER A 271 14.34 3.25 2.05
CA SER A 271 15.08 2.43 3.01
C SER A 271 16.54 2.27 2.60
N ASN A 272 17.40 2.10 3.59
CA ASN A 272 18.79 1.72 3.41
C ASN A 272 19.05 0.23 3.75
N THR A 273 18.00 -0.54 3.97
CA THR A 273 18.02 -1.98 4.27
C THR A 273 16.73 -2.63 3.80
N ILE A 274 16.80 -3.89 3.40
CA ILE A 274 15.60 -4.68 3.03
C ILE A 274 14.80 -5.14 4.26
N GLU A 275 15.39 -5.14 5.44
CA GLU A 275 14.75 -5.63 6.67
C GLU A 275 13.61 -4.73 7.15
N LEU A 276 13.52 -3.48 6.68
CA LEU A 276 12.44 -2.52 6.99
C LEU A 276 12.14 -2.42 8.51
N LEU A 277 13.22 -2.24 9.31
CA LEU A 277 13.17 -2.20 10.77
C LEU A 277 12.79 -0.81 11.34
#